data_b491816fcef23aa10362d6f5b4b555ff
#
_entry.id   b491816fcef23aa10362d6f5b4b555ff
#
_cell.length_a   1.000
_cell.length_b   1.000
_cell.length_c   1.000
_cell.angle_alpha   90.00
_cell.angle_beta   90.00
_cell.angle_gamma   90.00
#
_symmetry.space_group_name_H-M   'P 1'
#
loop_
_entity.id
_entity.type
_entity.pdbx_description
1 polymer ?
#
loop_
_entity_poly.entity_id
_entity_poly.type
_entity_poly.pdbx_seq_one_letter_code
_entity_poly.pdbx_strand_id
1 'polypeptide(L)'
;MKPRALAVAAALTVGSLAAPVHAAAPVQRFLLVIGANAGGGDRAKLQYAVSDAERFARVMVELGGVPAAHEVVLRQPRLKDLVEAFDALTARVLEARRTPGAGRTEVIVYYSGHADEQGLLLAGDRYSYRSLRDRLDQIPADVRIAVLDACASGAFTRVKGGKARPAFLVDESADMRGHAFLTSSAETESAQESDRIRASYFTHYLISGFRGAADLSGDGKITLNEAYQFAFNETLGRTVDTRGGAQHPSYDINLSGSGDVVMTDVRQTTATLVLGEELDGRFFVRNAAQELVVELYKPFGRKIELGLEPGTYDVRLDREKTSMQAKTRVDEGGRVTLDAKQFGAVALEATHKRGDDMPHAHYAVDGRNRFELRGGMWRTGPHVVVGAGGDGFVGLLYAHHMKENLAITFAISAFAGEAGVSTSPQGQFAGAADVVSVPVGVRWNPFQSKVGAGAIKPYAILTAGPIIGSSAGTFNSKSSTPSVIGAHDEVSAGGQVGGGVDFHVARSVIFGLNAGYNWMVPFEHAVGSRTSYAGAELGLSFGFLFGKGR
;
A
#
# COMPACT_ATOMS: atom_id res chain seq x y z
N MET A 1 -3.06 92.16 -20.02
CA MET A 1 -2.44 91.25 -21.01
C MET A 1 -2.07 89.93 -20.30
N LYS A 2 -2.81 88.88 -20.57
CA LYS A 2 -2.54 87.51 -20.02
C LYS A 2 -2.10 86.64 -21.17
N PRO A 3 -0.99 85.84 -21.03
CA PRO A 3 -0.60 84.89 -22.06
C PRO A 3 -1.42 83.58 -21.88
N ARG A 4 -1.88 83.05 -22.98
CA ARG A 4 -2.55 81.75 -23.12
C ARG A 4 -1.47 80.69 -23.22
N ALA A 5 -1.50 79.71 -22.32
CA ALA A 5 -0.68 78.46 -22.41
C ALA A 5 -1.39 77.45 -23.33
N LEU A 6 -0.67 76.99 -24.35
CA LEU A 6 -1.07 75.95 -25.27
C LEU A 6 -0.66 74.61 -24.64
N ALA A 7 -1.65 73.75 -24.33
CA ALA A 7 -1.39 72.38 -23.89
C ALA A 7 -1.39 71.44 -25.11
N VAL A 8 -0.23 70.85 -25.40
CA VAL A 8 -0.07 69.78 -26.39
C VAL A 8 -0.33 68.45 -25.70
N ALA A 9 -1.42 67.80 -26.04
CA ALA A 9 -1.71 66.43 -25.59
C ALA A 9 -1.01 65.42 -26.52
N ALA A 10 0.04 64.78 -26.05
CA ALA A 10 0.66 63.63 -26.73
C ALA A 10 -0.12 62.36 -26.41
N ALA A 11 -0.85 61.83 -27.38
CA ALA A 11 -1.49 60.52 -27.27
C ALA A 11 -0.46 59.41 -27.48
N LEU A 12 -0.08 58.74 -26.40
CA LEU A 12 0.71 57.50 -26.43
C LEU A 12 -0.24 56.32 -26.78
N THR A 13 -0.24 55.88 -28.03
CA THR A 13 -0.83 54.60 -28.45
C THR A 13 0.11 53.48 -28.01
N VAL A 14 -0.26 52.82 -26.88
CA VAL A 14 0.35 51.57 -26.48
C VAL A 14 -0.21 50.48 -27.40
N GLY A 15 0.52 50.11 -28.42
CA GLY A 15 0.23 48.94 -29.23
C GLY A 15 0.47 47.70 -28.39
N SER A 16 -0.60 47.02 -27.98
CA SER A 16 -0.54 45.67 -27.39
C SER A 16 0.03 44.72 -28.45
N LEU A 17 1.31 44.43 -28.37
CA LEU A 17 1.89 43.26 -29.02
C LEU A 17 1.31 42.02 -28.34
N ALA A 18 0.17 41.52 -28.85
CA ALA A 18 -0.28 40.19 -28.52
C ALA A 18 0.80 39.20 -28.99
N ALA A 19 1.57 38.66 -28.03
CA ALA A 19 2.43 37.56 -28.32
C ALA A 19 1.59 36.41 -28.91
N PRO A 20 2.04 35.74 -29.98
CA PRO A 20 1.28 34.63 -30.52
C PRO A 20 1.18 33.57 -29.42
N VAL A 21 -0.04 33.26 -28.99
CA VAL A 21 -0.34 32.08 -28.18
C VAL A 21 0.07 30.90 -29.07
N HIS A 22 1.22 30.31 -28.80
CA HIS A 22 1.62 29.07 -29.43
C HIS A 22 0.61 28.04 -28.95
N ALA A 23 -0.35 27.67 -29.81
CA ALA A 23 -1.18 26.50 -29.57
C ALA A 23 -0.21 25.32 -29.39
N ALA A 24 -0.34 24.62 -28.26
CA ALA A 24 0.45 23.42 -28.01
C ALA A 24 0.32 22.50 -29.22
N ALA A 25 1.43 21.98 -29.72
CA ALA A 25 1.42 21.09 -30.87
C ALA A 25 0.53 19.88 -30.57
N PRO A 26 -0.32 19.44 -31.50
CA PRO A 26 -1.28 18.36 -31.25
C PRO A 26 -0.54 17.07 -30.89
N VAL A 27 -1.06 16.34 -29.92
CA VAL A 27 -0.54 15.03 -29.51
C VAL A 27 -1.19 13.98 -30.41
N GLN A 28 -0.38 13.16 -31.09
CA GLN A 28 -0.87 12.01 -31.86
C GLN A 28 -0.63 10.74 -31.08
N ARG A 29 -1.71 10.05 -30.70
CA ARG A 29 -1.68 8.82 -29.91
C ARG A 29 -1.95 7.59 -30.75
N PHE A 30 -1.18 6.53 -30.47
CA PHE A 30 -1.32 5.21 -31.05
C PHE A 30 -1.45 4.19 -29.92
N LEU A 31 -2.36 3.25 -30.07
CA LEU A 31 -2.71 2.30 -29.03
C LEU A 31 -2.64 0.86 -29.56
N LEU A 32 -1.87 0.02 -28.89
CA LEU A 32 -1.86 -1.43 -29.08
C LEU A 32 -2.27 -2.10 -27.78
N VAL A 33 -3.36 -2.84 -27.82
CA VAL A 33 -3.92 -3.51 -26.64
C VAL A 33 -3.96 -5.00 -26.87
N ILE A 34 -3.48 -5.76 -25.90
CA ILE A 34 -3.37 -7.21 -25.99
C ILE A 34 -4.05 -7.85 -24.78
N GLY A 35 -5.05 -8.70 -25.03
CA GLY A 35 -5.72 -9.50 -24.01
C GLY A 35 -5.52 -11.00 -24.28
N ALA A 36 -4.91 -11.72 -23.33
CA ALA A 36 -4.61 -13.14 -23.47
C ALA A 36 -5.02 -13.94 -22.23
N ASN A 37 -6.21 -14.56 -22.26
CA ASN A 37 -6.69 -15.41 -21.17
C ASN A 37 -5.91 -16.75 -21.10
N ALA A 38 -5.38 -17.24 -22.21
CA ALA A 38 -4.67 -18.51 -22.31
C ALA A 38 -3.16 -18.29 -22.27
N GLY A 39 -2.48 -18.83 -21.25
CA GLY A 39 -1.03 -18.76 -21.07
C GLY A 39 -0.28 -20.04 -21.49
N GLY A 40 -0.98 -21.05 -22.01
CA GLY A 40 -0.43 -22.38 -22.35
C GLY A 40 -1.15 -23.51 -21.62
N GLY A 41 -0.86 -24.75 -22.00
CA GLY A 41 -1.56 -25.95 -21.49
C GLY A 41 -1.41 -26.20 -19.99
N ASP A 42 -0.36 -25.69 -19.38
CA ASP A 42 -0.02 -25.91 -17.95
C ASP A 42 -0.56 -24.81 -17.03
N ARG A 43 -1.27 -23.81 -17.57
CA ARG A 43 -1.75 -22.67 -16.81
C ARG A 43 -3.27 -22.60 -16.79
N ALA A 44 -3.83 -22.27 -15.62
CA ALA A 44 -5.25 -21.99 -15.49
C ALA A 44 -5.62 -20.83 -16.44
N LYS A 45 -6.74 -20.97 -17.15
CA LYS A 45 -7.23 -19.94 -18.05
C LYS A 45 -7.71 -18.74 -17.22
N LEU A 46 -7.18 -17.54 -17.49
CA LEU A 46 -7.70 -16.29 -16.94
C LEU A 46 -9.10 -16.02 -17.47
N GLN A 47 -9.89 -15.28 -16.71
CA GLN A 47 -11.27 -14.99 -17.12
C GLN A 47 -11.41 -13.61 -17.73
N TYR A 48 -10.61 -12.63 -17.28
CA TYR A 48 -10.87 -11.22 -17.53
C TYR A 48 -9.82 -10.52 -18.39
N ALA A 49 -8.68 -11.14 -18.73
CA ALA A 49 -7.61 -10.47 -19.46
C ALA A 49 -8.05 -9.86 -20.81
N VAL A 50 -8.91 -10.54 -21.56
CA VAL A 50 -9.44 -9.99 -22.82
C VAL A 50 -10.40 -8.82 -22.56
N SER A 51 -11.33 -8.96 -21.62
CA SER A 51 -12.28 -7.89 -21.29
C SER A 51 -11.60 -6.68 -20.65
N ASP A 52 -10.53 -6.89 -19.90
CA ASP A 52 -9.72 -5.80 -19.33
C ASP A 52 -9.02 -5.01 -20.44
N ALA A 53 -8.45 -5.71 -21.41
CA ALA A 53 -7.84 -5.10 -22.60
C ALA A 53 -8.86 -4.26 -23.38
N GLU A 54 -10.07 -4.78 -23.59
CA GLU A 54 -11.15 -4.04 -24.29
C GLU A 54 -11.63 -2.82 -23.52
N ARG A 55 -11.73 -2.91 -22.17
CA ARG A 55 -12.11 -1.77 -21.32
C ARG A 55 -11.03 -0.70 -21.31
N PHE A 56 -9.76 -1.12 -21.27
CA PHE A 56 -8.64 -0.19 -21.36
C PHE A 56 -8.63 0.56 -22.71
N ALA A 57 -8.80 -0.17 -23.81
CA ALA A 57 -8.90 0.42 -25.14
C ALA A 57 -10.04 1.44 -25.22
N ARG A 58 -11.21 1.07 -24.75
CA ARG A 58 -12.41 1.93 -24.75
C ARG A 58 -12.15 3.25 -24.01
N VAL A 59 -11.62 3.23 -22.78
CA VAL A 59 -11.37 4.47 -22.04
C VAL A 59 -10.32 5.35 -22.72
N MET A 60 -9.32 4.76 -23.38
CA MET A 60 -8.31 5.52 -24.11
C MET A 60 -8.86 6.15 -25.39
N VAL A 61 -9.82 5.54 -26.04
CA VAL A 61 -10.52 6.15 -27.20
C VAL A 61 -11.50 7.23 -26.73
N GLU A 62 -12.25 7.01 -25.65
CA GLU A 62 -13.26 7.93 -25.14
C GLU A 62 -12.65 9.18 -24.50
N LEU A 63 -11.65 9.04 -23.66
CA LEU A 63 -11.10 10.08 -22.80
C LEU A 63 -9.60 10.33 -23.04
N GLY A 64 -8.90 9.36 -23.60
CA GLY A 64 -7.45 9.40 -23.80
C GLY A 64 -7.03 10.02 -25.13
N GLY A 65 -7.95 10.54 -25.93
CA GLY A 65 -7.64 11.19 -27.21
C GLY A 65 -6.96 10.27 -28.22
N VAL A 66 -7.21 8.96 -28.15
CA VAL A 66 -6.77 7.98 -29.16
C VAL A 66 -7.82 7.92 -30.28
N PRO A 67 -7.49 8.30 -31.53
CA PRO A 67 -8.40 8.10 -32.64
C PRO A 67 -8.67 6.61 -32.86
N ALA A 68 -9.93 6.23 -33.15
CA ALA A 68 -10.28 4.82 -33.41
C ALA A 68 -9.44 4.18 -34.54
N ALA A 69 -8.99 4.97 -35.52
CA ALA A 69 -8.11 4.51 -36.59
C ALA A 69 -6.68 4.17 -36.10
N HIS A 70 -6.28 4.67 -34.90
CA HIS A 70 -4.97 4.41 -34.30
C HIS A 70 -5.00 3.32 -33.22
N GLU A 71 -6.17 2.74 -32.98
CA GLU A 71 -6.36 1.62 -32.05
C GLU A 71 -6.11 0.28 -32.75
N VAL A 72 -5.41 -0.63 -32.06
CA VAL A 72 -5.27 -2.04 -32.44
C VAL A 72 -5.55 -2.89 -31.20
N VAL A 73 -6.55 -3.76 -31.28
CA VAL A 73 -6.92 -4.67 -30.19
C VAL A 73 -6.66 -6.11 -30.63
N LEU A 74 -5.76 -6.80 -29.95
CA LEU A 74 -5.47 -8.21 -30.14
C LEU A 74 -6.15 -9.06 -29.07
N ARG A 75 -7.04 -9.95 -29.49
CA ARG A 75 -7.76 -10.88 -28.60
C ARG A 75 -7.18 -12.26 -28.76
N GLN A 76 -6.65 -12.84 -27.68
CA GLN A 76 -6.04 -14.18 -27.70
C GLN A 76 -5.00 -14.37 -28.82
N PRO A 77 -4.06 -13.40 -29.05
CA PRO A 77 -3.14 -13.49 -30.16
C PRO A 77 -2.13 -14.62 -29.98
N ARG A 78 -1.60 -15.11 -31.08
CA ARG A 78 -0.35 -15.86 -31.12
C ARG A 78 0.83 -14.90 -31.16
N LEU A 79 2.02 -15.42 -30.89
CA LEU A 79 3.25 -14.62 -30.94
C LEU A 79 3.45 -13.90 -32.29
N LYS A 80 3.13 -14.58 -33.40
CA LYS A 80 3.20 -14.00 -34.75
C LYS A 80 2.31 -12.76 -34.89
N ASP A 81 1.07 -12.83 -34.40
CA ASP A 81 0.10 -11.74 -34.50
C ASP A 81 0.58 -10.51 -33.74
N LEU A 82 1.22 -10.73 -32.58
CA LEU A 82 1.83 -9.66 -31.80
C LEU A 82 2.99 -8.97 -32.52
N VAL A 83 3.88 -9.77 -33.15
CA VAL A 83 5.03 -9.23 -33.90
C VAL A 83 4.53 -8.40 -35.09
N GLU A 84 3.57 -8.91 -35.87
CA GLU A 84 2.96 -8.20 -37.02
C GLU A 84 2.26 -6.89 -36.55
N ALA A 85 1.60 -6.91 -35.39
CA ALA A 85 0.98 -5.71 -34.85
C ALA A 85 2.01 -4.64 -34.45
N PHE A 86 3.14 -5.03 -33.88
CA PHE A 86 4.23 -4.10 -33.60
C PHE A 86 4.86 -3.51 -34.87
N ASP A 87 5.02 -4.32 -35.91
CA ASP A 87 5.53 -3.84 -37.22
C ASP A 87 4.56 -2.83 -37.83
N ALA A 88 3.27 -3.13 -37.82
CA ALA A 88 2.23 -2.23 -38.30
C ALA A 88 2.15 -0.93 -37.49
N LEU A 89 2.25 -1.01 -36.16
CA LEU A 89 2.28 0.14 -35.26
C LEU A 89 3.47 1.03 -35.59
N THR A 90 4.66 0.44 -35.73
CA THR A 90 5.89 1.18 -36.06
C THR A 90 5.76 1.91 -37.41
N ALA A 91 5.22 1.25 -38.41
CA ALA A 91 4.99 1.84 -39.74
C ALA A 91 4.02 3.04 -39.68
N ARG A 92 2.92 2.92 -38.91
CA ARG A 92 1.94 4.01 -38.70
C ARG A 92 2.55 5.20 -38.00
N VAL A 93 3.35 4.98 -36.95
CA VAL A 93 4.05 6.06 -36.23
C VAL A 93 5.04 6.77 -37.15
N LEU A 94 5.80 6.01 -37.95
CA LEU A 94 6.72 6.57 -38.96
C LEU A 94 6.00 7.46 -39.96
N GLU A 95 4.85 7.01 -40.47
CA GLU A 95 4.04 7.78 -41.44
C GLU A 95 3.51 9.07 -40.81
N ALA A 96 2.98 8.98 -39.60
CA ALA A 96 2.49 10.15 -38.86
C ALA A 96 3.57 11.21 -38.67
N ARG A 97 4.80 10.81 -38.34
CA ARG A 97 5.95 11.72 -38.14
C ARG A 97 6.44 12.39 -39.43
N ARG A 98 6.14 11.83 -40.58
CA ARG A 98 6.47 12.44 -41.90
C ARG A 98 5.53 13.58 -42.26
N THR A 99 4.37 13.67 -41.61
CA THR A 99 3.41 14.74 -41.90
C THR A 99 3.95 16.08 -41.40
N PRO A 100 4.06 17.11 -42.25
CA PRO A 100 4.51 18.42 -41.82
C PRO A 100 3.59 18.99 -40.73
N GLY A 101 4.17 19.49 -39.63
CA GLY A 101 3.39 19.97 -38.49
C GLY A 101 2.88 18.84 -37.57
N ALA A 102 3.34 17.61 -37.77
CA ALA A 102 3.09 16.53 -36.84
C ALA A 102 3.52 16.93 -35.44
N GLY A 103 2.60 16.89 -34.49
CA GLY A 103 2.89 17.16 -33.09
C GLY A 103 3.64 16.03 -32.43
N ARG A 104 3.64 16.03 -31.10
CA ARG A 104 4.25 14.95 -30.30
C ARG A 104 3.53 13.62 -30.57
N THR A 105 4.33 12.56 -30.77
CA THR A 105 3.80 11.20 -30.95
C THR A 105 3.92 10.39 -29.68
N GLU A 106 2.83 9.78 -29.24
CA GLU A 106 2.76 8.92 -28.07
C GLU A 106 2.27 7.52 -28.46
N VAL A 107 2.97 6.51 -27.99
CA VAL A 107 2.57 5.10 -28.18
C VAL A 107 2.24 4.52 -26.81
N ILE A 108 1.07 3.91 -26.73
CA ILE A 108 0.59 3.20 -25.54
C ILE A 108 0.43 1.73 -25.90
N VAL A 109 1.10 0.87 -25.16
CA VAL A 109 0.97 -0.59 -25.26
C VAL A 109 0.41 -1.12 -23.95
N TYR A 110 -0.70 -1.83 -24.02
CA TYR A 110 -1.31 -2.49 -22.87
C TYR A 110 -1.33 -4.00 -23.09
N TYR A 111 -0.95 -4.75 -22.07
CA TYR A 111 -1.06 -6.20 -22.04
C TYR A 111 -1.76 -6.65 -20.77
N SER A 112 -2.77 -7.50 -20.89
CA SER A 112 -3.33 -8.28 -19.80
C SER A 112 -3.27 -9.76 -20.16
N GLY A 113 -2.68 -10.57 -19.27
CA GLY A 113 -2.48 -11.97 -19.54
C GLY A 113 -1.50 -12.66 -18.61
N HIS A 114 -1.12 -13.87 -18.98
CA HIS A 114 -0.09 -14.60 -18.27
C HIS A 114 1.31 -14.06 -18.58
N ALA A 115 2.16 -14.06 -17.60
CA ALA A 115 3.58 -13.82 -17.74
C ALA A 115 4.37 -14.66 -16.73
N ASP A 116 5.67 -14.73 -16.92
CA ASP A 116 6.64 -15.25 -15.96
C ASP A 116 7.82 -14.26 -15.84
N GLU A 117 8.83 -14.63 -15.09
CA GLU A 117 10.02 -13.79 -14.86
C GLU A 117 10.81 -13.44 -16.14
N GLN A 118 10.56 -14.13 -17.25
CA GLN A 118 11.28 -13.98 -18.50
C GLN A 118 10.48 -13.24 -19.58
N GLY A 119 9.13 -13.20 -19.48
CA GLY A 119 8.32 -12.55 -20.51
C GLY A 119 6.83 -12.83 -20.46
N LEU A 120 6.14 -12.27 -21.45
CA LEU A 120 4.71 -12.47 -21.68
C LEU A 120 4.44 -13.85 -22.29
N LEU A 121 3.31 -14.46 -21.93
CA LEU A 121 2.93 -15.79 -22.42
C LEU A 121 1.66 -15.69 -23.28
N LEU A 122 1.80 -16.09 -24.54
CA LEU A 122 0.75 -16.02 -25.57
C LEU A 122 0.46 -17.43 -26.07
N ALA A 123 -0.63 -18.04 -25.64
CA ALA A 123 -1.03 -19.39 -26.03
C ALA A 123 0.07 -20.47 -25.84
N GLY A 124 1.02 -20.25 -24.93
CA GLY A 124 2.15 -21.14 -24.66
C GLY A 124 3.49 -20.64 -25.21
N ASP A 125 3.49 -19.73 -26.18
CA ASP A 125 4.69 -19.09 -26.67
C ASP A 125 5.13 -17.96 -25.73
N ARG A 126 6.45 -17.78 -25.55
CA ARG A 126 7.00 -16.70 -24.74
C ARG A 126 7.52 -15.55 -25.59
N TYR A 127 7.07 -14.34 -25.26
CA TYR A 127 7.65 -13.10 -25.77
C TYR A 127 8.48 -12.46 -24.68
N SER A 128 9.82 -12.50 -24.80
CA SER A 128 10.72 -12.07 -23.73
C SER A 128 10.57 -10.58 -23.41
N TYR A 129 10.77 -10.20 -22.14
CA TYR A 129 10.80 -8.79 -21.74
C TYR A 129 11.88 -7.99 -22.44
N ARG A 130 13.00 -8.63 -22.77
CA ARG A 130 14.05 -8.00 -23.58
C ARG A 130 13.54 -7.68 -24.99
N SER A 131 12.91 -8.64 -25.66
CA SER A 131 12.34 -8.41 -26.98
C SER A 131 11.26 -7.33 -26.96
N LEU A 132 10.44 -7.28 -25.91
CA LEU A 132 9.42 -6.25 -25.76
C LEU A 132 10.06 -4.85 -25.61
N ARG A 133 11.10 -4.71 -24.79
CA ARG A 133 11.85 -3.45 -24.66
C ARG A 133 12.51 -3.04 -25.98
N ASP A 134 13.23 -3.94 -26.60
CA ASP A 134 13.90 -3.68 -27.88
C ASP A 134 12.87 -3.21 -28.94
N ARG A 135 11.68 -3.79 -28.94
CA ARG A 135 10.59 -3.37 -29.83
C ARG A 135 10.04 -1.99 -29.51
N LEU A 136 9.77 -1.72 -28.24
CA LEU A 136 9.32 -0.41 -27.81
C LEU A 136 10.34 0.68 -28.15
N ASP A 137 11.64 0.41 -27.95
CA ASP A 137 12.71 1.36 -28.25
C ASP A 137 12.88 1.63 -29.75
N GLN A 138 12.54 0.66 -30.60
CA GLN A 138 12.56 0.80 -32.06
C GLN A 138 11.40 1.64 -32.61
N ILE A 139 10.30 1.80 -31.87
CA ILE A 139 9.21 2.66 -32.30
C ILE A 139 9.63 4.12 -32.21
N PRO A 140 9.61 4.88 -33.32
CA PRO A 140 10.09 6.25 -33.32
C PRO A 140 9.05 7.23 -32.75
N ALA A 141 8.54 6.95 -31.53
CA ALA A 141 7.63 7.82 -30.80
C ALA A 141 8.42 8.71 -29.81
N ASP A 142 7.88 9.88 -29.48
CA ASP A 142 8.47 10.77 -28.48
C ASP A 142 8.25 10.20 -27.08
N VAL A 143 7.07 9.68 -26.79
CA VAL A 143 6.72 9.03 -25.53
C VAL A 143 6.23 7.60 -25.79
N ARG A 144 6.72 6.66 -25.01
CA ARG A 144 6.32 5.25 -25.04
C ARG A 144 5.84 4.84 -23.66
N ILE A 145 4.61 4.37 -23.58
CA ILE A 145 4.00 3.91 -22.34
C ILE A 145 3.66 2.44 -22.51
N ALA A 146 4.12 1.60 -21.59
CA ALA A 146 3.72 0.20 -21.53
C ALA A 146 3.08 -0.10 -20.18
N VAL A 147 1.90 -0.71 -20.20
CA VAL A 147 1.15 -1.15 -19.04
C VAL A 147 1.00 -2.66 -19.12
N LEU A 148 1.60 -3.38 -18.16
CA LEU A 148 1.61 -4.84 -18.13
C LEU A 148 0.83 -5.34 -16.92
N ASP A 149 -0.34 -5.89 -17.16
CA ASP A 149 -1.16 -6.52 -16.14
C ASP A 149 -1.00 -8.04 -16.19
N ALA A 150 0.03 -8.51 -15.50
CA ALA A 150 0.41 -9.91 -15.48
C ALA A 150 1.23 -10.27 -14.25
N CYS A 151 1.24 -11.57 -13.88
CA CYS A 151 2.09 -12.08 -12.80
C CYS A 151 3.57 -11.86 -13.12
N ALA A 152 4.40 -11.60 -12.09
CA ALA A 152 5.84 -11.40 -12.22
C ALA A 152 6.24 -10.30 -13.23
N SER A 153 5.31 -9.42 -13.59
CA SER A 153 5.55 -8.35 -14.57
C SER A 153 6.55 -7.31 -14.05
N GLY A 154 6.77 -7.22 -12.73
CA GLY A 154 7.81 -6.39 -12.12
C GLY A 154 9.23 -6.67 -12.62
N ALA A 155 9.51 -7.87 -13.14
CA ALA A 155 10.76 -8.16 -13.83
C ALA A 155 11.01 -7.26 -15.05
N PHE A 156 9.95 -6.77 -15.70
CA PHE A 156 10.05 -5.84 -16.82
C PHE A 156 10.59 -4.46 -16.41
N THR A 157 10.24 -3.96 -15.23
CA THR A 157 10.68 -2.65 -14.74
C THR A 157 12.08 -2.65 -14.13
N ARG A 158 12.68 -3.83 -13.97
CA ARG A 158 13.99 -4.01 -13.33
C ARG A 158 15.14 -3.73 -14.28
N VAL A 159 15.53 -2.45 -14.43
CA VAL A 159 16.79 -2.06 -15.08
C VAL A 159 17.77 -1.65 -13.98
N LYS A 160 18.94 -2.28 -13.94
CA LYS A 160 20.04 -1.84 -13.06
C LYS A 160 20.47 -0.42 -13.43
N GLY A 161 20.17 0.58 -12.55
CA GLY A 161 20.75 1.91 -12.67
C GLY A 161 19.79 3.10 -12.70
N GLY A 162 18.48 2.91 -12.60
CA GLY A 162 17.50 4.02 -12.54
C GLY A 162 17.52 4.74 -11.19
N LYS A 163 17.73 6.07 -11.17
CA LYS A 163 17.49 6.90 -9.99
C LYS A 163 16.03 7.36 -10.01
N ALA A 164 15.28 7.04 -8.95
CA ALA A 164 13.96 7.63 -8.74
C ALA A 164 14.08 9.16 -8.65
N ARG A 165 13.36 9.89 -9.50
CA ARG A 165 13.23 11.34 -9.42
C ARG A 165 11.87 11.68 -8.83
N PRO A 166 11.76 12.67 -7.91
CA PRO A 166 10.47 13.12 -7.40
C PRO A 166 9.66 13.77 -8.53
N ALA A 167 8.33 13.62 -8.46
CA ALA A 167 7.38 14.25 -9.36
C ALA A 167 7.50 15.78 -9.28
N PHE A 168 7.65 16.44 -10.43
CA PHE A 168 7.68 17.90 -10.53
C PHE A 168 6.33 18.44 -10.98
N LEU A 169 6.04 19.65 -10.51
CA LEU A 169 4.83 20.42 -10.78
C LEU A 169 4.60 20.69 -12.27
N VAL A 170 3.35 20.68 -12.64
CA VAL A 170 2.75 20.73 -13.98
C VAL A 170 3.22 21.90 -14.81
N ASP A 171 3.74 21.62 -16.01
CA ASP A 171 3.65 22.51 -17.16
C ASP A 171 3.42 21.65 -18.42
N GLU A 172 2.47 22.05 -19.28
CA GLU A 172 2.11 21.36 -20.52
C GLU A 172 3.20 21.61 -21.57
N SER A 173 4.37 20.97 -21.43
CA SER A 173 5.39 21.17 -22.44
C SER A 173 5.28 20.21 -23.61
N ALA A 174 5.43 20.74 -24.81
CA ALA A 174 5.45 20.01 -26.06
C ALA A 174 6.69 19.08 -26.23
N ASP A 175 7.67 19.17 -25.35
CA ASP A 175 9.00 18.57 -25.52
C ASP A 175 9.25 17.32 -24.65
N MET A 176 8.19 16.65 -24.19
CA MET A 176 8.36 15.44 -23.39
C MET A 176 8.79 14.25 -24.24
N ARG A 177 9.83 13.52 -23.79
CA ARG A 177 10.39 12.34 -24.46
C ARG A 177 10.78 11.27 -23.46
N GLY A 178 10.71 10.00 -23.87
CA GLY A 178 11.18 8.89 -23.06
C GLY A 178 10.20 7.74 -22.98
N HIS A 179 10.25 7.00 -21.87
CA HIS A 179 9.36 5.87 -21.64
C HIS A 179 8.80 5.85 -20.20
N ALA A 180 7.66 5.24 -20.07
CA ALA A 180 7.03 4.92 -18.79
C ALA A 180 6.45 3.50 -18.85
N PHE A 181 6.94 2.64 -17.98
CA PHE A 181 6.52 1.25 -17.88
C PHE A 181 5.85 1.02 -16.53
N LEU A 182 4.60 0.60 -16.57
CA LEU A 182 3.80 0.27 -15.39
C LEU A 182 3.54 -1.23 -15.36
N THR A 183 3.62 -1.83 -14.19
CA THR A 183 3.33 -3.25 -14.02
C THR A 183 2.38 -3.46 -12.85
N SER A 184 1.49 -4.46 -12.98
CA SER A 184 0.45 -4.70 -11.99
C SER A 184 0.94 -5.37 -10.71
N SER A 185 2.12 -5.99 -10.73
CA SER A 185 2.69 -6.71 -9.59
C SER A 185 4.20 -6.59 -9.55
N ALA A 186 4.78 -6.76 -8.36
CA ALA A 186 6.22 -6.92 -8.20
C ALA A 186 6.72 -8.25 -8.82
N GLU A 187 8.04 -8.40 -8.95
CA GLU A 187 8.68 -9.54 -9.65
C GLU A 187 8.27 -10.91 -9.11
N THR A 188 8.03 -11.01 -7.81
CA THR A 188 7.70 -12.28 -7.11
C THR A 188 6.22 -12.42 -6.77
N GLU A 189 5.39 -11.48 -7.22
CA GLU A 189 3.97 -11.42 -6.88
C GLU A 189 3.07 -11.84 -8.04
N SER A 190 1.88 -12.33 -7.68
CA SER A 190 0.85 -12.65 -8.65
C SER A 190 -0.12 -11.49 -8.83
N ALA A 191 -0.38 -11.11 -10.08
CA ALA A 191 -1.54 -10.29 -10.41
C ALA A 191 -2.84 -11.07 -10.14
N GLN A 192 -3.86 -10.39 -9.65
CA GLN A 192 -5.08 -11.02 -9.17
C GLN A 192 -6.31 -10.52 -9.93
N GLU A 193 -7.20 -11.45 -10.27
CA GLU A 193 -8.53 -11.19 -10.83
C GLU A 193 -9.62 -11.39 -9.75
N SER A 194 -10.76 -10.74 -9.90
CA SER A 194 -11.91 -10.92 -9.01
C SER A 194 -13.23 -10.99 -9.77
N ASP A 195 -14.02 -12.03 -9.49
CA ASP A 195 -15.37 -12.20 -10.05
C ASP A 195 -16.33 -11.08 -9.60
N ARG A 196 -16.07 -10.45 -8.45
CA ARG A 196 -16.88 -9.35 -7.94
C ARG A 196 -16.79 -8.10 -8.81
N ILE A 197 -15.59 -7.76 -9.27
CA ILE A 197 -15.35 -6.61 -10.17
C ILE A 197 -15.29 -7.04 -11.64
N ARG A 198 -15.25 -8.34 -11.91
CA ARG A 198 -15.14 -8.96 -13.24
C ARG A 198 -13.97 -8.40 -14.04
N ALA A 199 -12.84 -8.25 -13.36
CA ALA A 199 -11.59 -7.66 -13.87
C ALA A 199 -10.40 -8.06 -13.01
N SER A 200 -9.19 -7.75 -13.46
CA SER A 200 -8.03 -7.67 -12.56
C SER A 200 -8.15 -6.43 -11.67
N TYR A 201 -7.59 -6.50 -10.47
CA TYR A 201 -7.63 -5.36 -9.54
C TYR A 201 -6.89 -4.14 -10.11
N PHE A 202 -5.69 -4.34 -10.61
CA PHE A 202 -4.89 -3.22 -11.12
C PHE A 202 -5.55 -2.51 -12.30
N THR A 203 -5.99 -3.25 -13.31
CA THR A 203 -6.65 -2.66 -14.48
C THR A 203 -7.96 -1.97 -14.11
N HIS A 204 -8.77 -2.58 -13.22
CA HIS A 204 -10.01 -1.96 -12.77
C HIS A 204 -9.78 -0.59 -12.13
N TYR A 205 -8.78 -0.47 -11.24
CA TYR A 205 -8.49 0.80 -10.60
C TYR A 205 -7.77 1.78 -11.52
N LEU A 206 -6.93 1.31 -12.44
CA LEU A 206 -6.32 2.18 -13.44
C LEU A 206 -7.39 2.82 -14.34
N ILE A 207 -8.37 2.04 -14.81
CA ILE A 207 -9.51 2.53 -15.59
C ILE A 207 -10.40 3.46 -14.76
N SER A 208 -10.69 3.12 -13.50
CA SER A 208 -11.43 4.01 -12.60
C SER A 208 -10.71 5.35 -12.43
N GLY A 209 -9.39 5.32 -12.29
CA GLY A 209 -8.54 6.51 -12.26
C GLY A 209 -8.67 7.34 -13.52
N PHE A 210 -8.53 6.74 -14.71
CA PHE A 210 -8.66 7.40 -16.00
C PHE A 210 -10.03 8.02 -16.24
N ARG A 211 -11.08 7.49 -15.63
CA ARG A 211 -12.43 8.07 -15.68
C ARG A 211 -12.64 9.23 -14.73
N GLY A 212 -11.61 9.69 -13.99
CA GLY A 212 -11.65 10.86 -13.13
C GLY A 212 -11.48 10.58 -11.64
N ALA A 213 -11.52 9.31 -11.20
CA ALA A 213 -11.31 8.98 -9.79
C ALA A 213 -9.92 9.38 -9.26
N ALA A 214 -8.93 9.46 -10.16
CA ALA A 214 -7.56 9.83 -9.85
C ALA A 214 -7.26 11.34 -9.96
N ASP A 215 -8.21 12.17 -10.40
CA ASP A 215 -8.00 13.61 -10.55
C ASP A 215 -7.74 14.28 -9.19
N LEU A 216 -6.48 14.26 -8.76
CA LEU A 216 -6.05 14.83 -7.47
C LEU A 216 -5.92 16.36 -7.55
N SER A 217 -5.56 16.89 -8.69
CA SER A 217 -5.39 18.33 -8.93
C SER A 217 -6.74 19.06 -9.04
N GLY A 218 -7.80 18.36 -9.45
CA GLY A 218 -9.14 18.93 -9.70
C GLY A 218 -9.23 19.72 -11.00
N ASP A 219 -8.28 19.53 -11.92
CA ASP A 219 -8.20 20.26 -13.20
C ASP A 219 -8.95 19.55 -14.35
N GLY A 220 -9.45 18.34 -14.09
CA GLY A 220 -10.19 17.51 -15.05
C GLY A 220 -9.28 16.71 -15.98
N LYS A 221 -7.96 16.77 -15.80
CA LYS A 221 -7.00 15.94 -16.52
C LYS A 221 -6.44 14.89 -15.56
N ILE A 222 -6.26 13.71 -16.07
CA ILE A 222 -5.65 12.63 -15.31
C ILE A 222 -4.26 12.36 -15.89
N THR A 223 -3.24 12.66 -15.11
CA THR A 223 -1.86 12.40 -15.48
C THR A 223 -1.50 10.92 -15.24
N LEU A 224 -0.41 10.48 -15.84
CA LEU A 224 0.12 9.12 -15.65
C LEU A 224 0.45 8.85 -14.18
N ASN A 225 1.02 9.85 -13.50
CA ASN A 225 1.38 9.73 -12.09
C ASN A 225 0.13 9.64 -11.20
N GLU A 226 -0.88 10.49 -11.40
CA GLU A 226 -2.14 10.44 -10.65
C GLU A 226 -2.84 9.08 -10.83
N ALA A 227 -2.95 8.61 -12.07
CA ALA A 227 -3.57 7.32 -12.39
C ALA A 227 -2.81 6.15 -11.74
N TYR A 228 -1.47 6.17 -11.81
CA TYR A 228 -0.65 5.13 -11.19
C TYR A 228 -0.77 5.13 -9.66
N GLN A 229 -0.65 6.29 -9.00
CA GLN A 229 -0.78 6.40 -7.55
C GLN A 229 -2.15 5.93 -7.05
N PHE A 230 -3.22 6.31 -7.76
CA PHE A 230 -4.56 5.84 -7.46
C PHE A 230 -4.66 4.31 -7.62
N ALA A 231 -4.25 3.77 -8.77
CA ALA A 231 -4.29 2.33 -9.02
C ALA A 231 -3.43 1.53 -8.03
N PHE A 232 -2.24 2.04 -7.67
CA PHE A 232 -1.37 1.43 -6.67
C PHE A 232 -2.04 1.31 -5.31
N ASN A 233 -2.55 2.43 -4.78
CA ASN A 233 -3.15 2.48 -3.45
C ASN A 233 -4.41 1.61 -3.36
N GLU A 234 -5.28 1.67 -4.37
CA GLU A 234 -6.52 0.88 -4.39
C GLU A 234 -6.23 -0.61 -4.60
N THR A 235 -5.30 -0.98 -5.51
CA THR A 235 -4.90 -2.38 -5.71
C THR A 235 -4.32 -2.97 -4.43
N LEU A 236 -3.36 -2.30 -3.81
CA LEU A 236 -2.76 -2.74 -2.56
C LEU A 236 -3.81 -2.89 -1.45
N GLY A 237 -4.64 -1.85 -1.25
CA GLY A 237 -5.67 -1.85 -0.21
C GLY A 237 -6.73 -2.95 -0.40
N ARG A 238 -6.95 -3.43 -1.62
CA ARG A 238 -7.94 -4.46 -1.92
C ARG A 238 -7.38 -5.88 -1.98
N THR A 239 -6.10 -6.01 -2.22
CA THR A 239 -5.47 -7.32 -2.35
C THR A 239 -4.79 -7.80 -1.08
N VAL A 240 -4.51 -6.90 -0.13
CA VAL A 240 -3.82 -7.25 1.15
C VAL A 240 -4.50 -8.40 1.89
N ASP A 241 -5.82 -8.52 1.80
CA ASP A 241 -6.62 -9.54 2.50
C ASP A 241 -7.06 -10.70 1.60
N THR A 242 -6.67 -10.73 0.34
CA THR A 242 -6.98 -11.84 -0.57
C THR A 242 -6.08 -13.05 -0.30
N ARG A 243 -6.45 -14.22 -0.84
CA ARG A 243 -5.62 -15.42 -0.76
C ARG A 243 -4.28 -15.28 -1.48
N GLY A 244 -4.23 -14.43 -2.53
CA GLY A 244 -3.00 -14.13 -3.28
C GLY A 244 -2.03 -13.21 -2.52
N GLY A 245 -2.48 -12.59 -1.42
CA GLY A 245 -1.69 -11.62 -0.65
C GLY A 245 -1.69 -10.23 -1.29
N ALA A 246 -0.92 -9.33 -0.69
CA ALA A 246 -0.78 -7.97 -1.19
C ALA A 246 -0.16 -7.95 -2.59
N GLN A 247 -0.75 -7.17 -3.50
CA GLN A 247 -0.24 -6.97 -4.85
C GLN A 247 0.30 -5.54 -4.94
N HIS A 248 1.60 -5.42 -5.24
CA HIS A 248 2.31 -4.15 -5.33
C HIS A 248 2.62 -3.82 -6.79
N PRO A 249 1.83 -2.96 -7.43
CA PRO A 249 2.19 -2.44 -8.74
C PRO A 249 3.57 -1.77 -8.70
N SER A 250 4.32 -1.84 -9.79
CA SER A 250 5.62 -1.19 -9.89
C SER A 250 5.76 -0.39 -11.18
N TYR A 251 6.78 0.48 -11.26
CA TYR A 251 6.99 1.31 -12.43
C TYR A 251 8.48 1.55 -12.71
N ASP A 252 8.76 1.86 -13.97
CA ASP A 252 10.04 2.37 -14.45
C ASP A 252 9.73 3.55 -15.38
N ILE A 253 9.94 4.77 -14.89
CA ILE A 253 9.65 6.01 -15.61
C ILE A 253 10.94 6.76 -15.87
N ASN A 254 11.25 6.93 -17.15
CA ASN A 254 12.37 7.74 -17.61
C ASN A 254 11.88 8.71 -18.69
N LEU A 255 11.24 9.76 -18.24
CA LEU A 255 10.74 10.85 -19.07
C LEU A 255 11.62 12.09 -18.89
N SER A 256 11.92 12.76 -19.98
CA SER A 256 12.61 14.06 -20.02
C SER A 256 11.68 15.11 -20.60
N GLY A 257 11.77 16.33 -20.11
CA GLY A 257 10.84 17.43 -20.41
C GLY A 257 10.26 18.03 -19.15
N SER A 258 9.36 18.98 -19.27
CA SER A 258 8.63 19.56 -18.13
C SER A 258 7.20 19.00 -18.08
N GLY A 259 6.70 18.74 -16.87
CA GLY A 259 5.32 18.25 -16.61
C GLY A 259 5.19 16.73 -16.52
N ASP A 260 3.96 16.26 -16.54
CA ASP A 260 3.58 14.84 -16.56
C ASP A 260 2.77 14.50 -17.82
N VAL A 261 2.69 13.24 -18.18
CA VAL A 261 1.88 12.81 -19.34
C VAL A 261 0.42 12.81 -18.94
N VAL A 262 -0.39 13.66 -19.57
CA VAL A 262 -1.85 13.61 -19.42
C VAL A 262 -2.37 12.38 -20.16
N MET A 263 -2.91 11.42 -19.44
CA MET A 263 -3.46 10.18 -20.02
C MET A 263 -4.88 10.37 -20.53
N THR A 264 -5.75 11.01 -19.72
CA THR A 264 -7.15 11.26 -20.07
C THR A 264 -7.57 12.67 -19.65
N ASP A 265 -8.59 13.20 -20.31
CA ASP A 265 -9.21 14.50 -20.00
C ASP A 265 -10.73 14.33 -19.89
N VAL A 266 -11.25 14.32 -18.66
CA VAL A 266 -12.68 14.10 -18.40
C VAL A 266 -13.54 15.27 -18.84
N ARG A 267 -12.97 16.44 -19.15
CA ARG A 267 -13.70 17.57 -19.71
C ARG A 267 -14.12 17.35 -21.17
N GLN A 268 -13.47 16.42 -21.85
CA GLN A 268 -13.77 16.04 -23.24
C GLN A 268 -14.83 14.94 -23.33
N THR A 269 -15.30 14.42 -22.19
CA THR A 269 -16.33 13.38 -22.18
C THR A 269 -17.67 13.91 -22.69
N THR A 270 -18.42 13.00 -23.32
CA THR A 270 -19.80 13.30 -23.74
C THR A 270 -20.82 13.17 -22.60
N ALA A 271 -20.44 12.62 -21.44
CA ALA A 271 -21.32 12.48 -20.28
C ALA A 271 -20.52 12.58 -18.98
N THR A 272 -20.91 13.49 -18.08
CA THR A 272 -20.21 13.70 -16.80
C THR A 272 -21.13 13.42 -15.62
N LEU A 273 -20.68 12.54 -14.73
CA LEU A 273 -21.28 12.34 -13.41
C LEU A 273 -20.43 13.05 -12.35
N VAL A 274 -21.03 13.94 -11.59
CA VAL A 274 -20.36 14.69 -10.52
C VAL A 274 -20.83 14.17 -9.16
N LEU A 275 -19.90 13.78 -8.30
CA LEU A 275 -20.16 13.45 -6.90
C LEU A 275 -19.94 14.71 -6.06
N GLY A 276 -21.01 15.22 -5.41
CA GLY A 276 -21.02 16.46 -4.64
C GLY A 276 -20.02 16.49 -3.48
N GLU A 277 -19.65 17.69 -3.04
CA GLU A 277 -18.65 17.91 -1.98
C GLU A 277 -19.04 17.29 -0.64
N GLU A 278 -20.34 17.31 -0.31
CA GLU A 278 -20.91 16.80 0.93
C GLU A 278 -20.96 15.27 1.02
N LEU A 279 -20.71 14.58 -0.08
CA LEU A 279 -20.67 13.13 -0.11
C LEU A 279 -19.27 12.63 0.31
N ASP A 280 -19.22 11.61 1.15
CA ASP A 280 -17.99 10.91 1.56
C ASP A 280 -18.24 9.41 1.67
N GLY A 281 -17.23 8.62 1.41
CA GLY A 281 -17.29 7.16 1.50
C GLY A 281 -16.84 6.47 0.23
N ARG A 282 -17.15 5.17 0.13
CA ARG A 282 -16.79 4.38 -1.04
C ARG A 282 -17.94 4.30 -2.02
N PHE A 283 -17.65 4.69 -3.24
CA PHE A 283 -18.60 4.70 -4.34
C PHE A 283 -18.37 3.54 -5.29
N PHE A 284 -19.47 2.96 -5.75
CA PHE A 284 -19.53 1.94 -6.79
C PHE A 284 -20.50 2.43 -7.86
N VAL A 285 -20.01 2.72 -9.04
CA VAL A 285 -20.80 3.18 -10.18
C VAL A 285 -20.98 2.03 -11.15
N ARG A 286 -22.22 1.59 -11.34
CA ARG A 286 -22.58 0.50 -12.25
C ARG A 286 -23.39 1.02 -13.41
N ASN A 287 -23.14 0.50 -14.61
CA ASN A 287 -23.94 0.80 -15.79
C ASN A 287 -25.26 0.01 -15.79
N ALA A 288 -26.10 0.20 -16.82
CA ALA A 288 -27.37 -0.50 -16.97
C ALA A 288 -27.22 -2.05 -17.05
N ALA A 289 -26.09 -2.53 -17.53
CA ALA A 289 -25.75 -3.98 -17.54
C ALA A 289 -25.21 -4.49 -16.19
N GLN A 290 -25.26 -3.66 -15.15
CA GLN A 290 -24.74 -3.95 -13.80
C GLN A 290 -23.23 -4.22 -13.77
N GLU A 291 -22.50 -3.75 -14.77
CA GLU A 291 -21.03 -3.80 -14.77
C GLU A 291 -20.49 -2.66 -13.92
N LEU A 292 -19.52 -2.96 -13.08
CA LEU A 292 -18.83 -1.95 -12.27
C LEU A 292 -17.87 -1.15 -13.15
N VAL A 293 -18.23 0.10 -13.41
CA VAL A 293 -17.49 1.01 -14.31
C VAL A 293 -16.43 1.79 -13.56
N VAL A 294 -16.76 2.26 -12.35
CA VAL A 294 -15.87 3.04 -11.48
C VAL A 294 -16.03 2.60 -10.04
N GLU A 295 -14.93 2.43 -9.35
CA GLU A 295 -14.88 2.28 -7.89
C GLU A 295 -13.85 3.24 -7.31
N LEU A 296 -14.24 4.02 -6.29
CA LEU A 296 -13.35 4.95 -5.63
C LEU A 296 -13.74 5.20 -4.18
N TYR A 297 -12.79 5.61 -3.36
CA TYR A 297 -13.06 6.27 -2.09
C TYR A 297 -13.00 7.79 -2.28
N LYS A 298 -14.09 8.49 -1.92
CA LYS A 298 -14.18 9.94 -1.99
C LYS A 298 -14.17 10.55 -0.60
N PRO A 299 -13.23 11.45 -0.28
CA PRO A 299 -13.26 12.20 0.98
C PRO A 299 -14.33 13.29 0.95
N PHE A 300 -14.78 13.72 2.13
CA PHE A 300 -15.63 14.88 2.32
C PHE A 300 -14.95 16.17 1.84
N GLY A 301 -15.73 17.15 1.40
CA GLY A 301 -15.23 18.49 1.04
C GLY A 301 -14.58 18.59 -0.35
N ARG A 302 -14.63 17.52 -1.15
CA ARG A 302 -14.10 17.51 -2.51
C ARG A 302 -15.12 16.98 -3.49
N LYS A 303 -15.40 17.68 -4.55
CA LYS A 303 -16.15 17.13 -5.68
C LYS A 303 -15.26 16.23 -6.53
N ILE A 304 -15.85 15.19 -7.13
CA ILE A 304 -15.18 14.34 -8.12
C ILE A 304 -16.03 14.28 -9.38
N GLU A 305 -15.40 14.46 -10.52
CA GLU A 305 -16.02 14.42 -11.83
C GLU A 305 -15.61 13.15 -12.56
N LEU A 306 -16.60 12.39 -12.99
CA LEU A 306 -16.40 11.12 -13.67
C LEU A 306 -16.84 11.21 -15.12
N GLY A 307 -15.92 10.92 -16.05
CA GLY A 307 -16.20 10.77 -17.47
C GLY A 307 -16.79 9.40 -17.77
N LEU A 308 -18.05 9.39 -18.21
CA LEU A 308 -18.80 8.17 -18.47
C LEU A 308 -19.38 8.18 -19.90
N GLU A 309 -19.85 7.04 -20.35
CA GLU A 309 -20.71 6.97 -21.55
C GLU A 309 -22.12 7.47 -21.22
N PRO A 310 -22.86 8.02 -22.21
CA PRO A 310 -24.28 8.31 -22.01
C PRO A 310 -25.06 7.06 -21.61
N GLY A 311 -25.84 7.16 -20.52
CA GLY A 311 -26.57 5.99 -20.04
C GLY A 311 -27.17 6.14 -18.65
N THR A 312 -27.74 5.05 -18.15
CA THR A 312 -28.29 4.98 -16.78
C THR A 312 -27.27 4.28 -15.87
N TYR A 313 -27.12 4.85 -14.69
CA TYR A 313 -26.16 4.39 -13.69
C TYR A 313 -26.82 4.15 -12.35
N ASP A 314 -26.46 3.05 -11.71
CA ASP A 314 -26.72 2.75 -10.32
C ASP A 314 -25.47 3.12 -9.51
N VAL A 315 -25.60 4.10 -8.62
CA VAL A 315 -24.49 4.59 -7.79
C VAL A 315 -24.74 4.19 -6.35
N ARG A 316 -23.92 3.28 -5.83
CA ARG A 316 -23.95 2.87 -4.44
C ARG A 316 -22.86 3.59 -3.66
N LEU A 317 -23.23 4.10 -2.49
CA LEU A 317 -22.35 4.74 -1.52
C LEU A 317 -22.32 3.91 -0.25
N ASP A 318 -21.17 3.35 0.08
CA ASP A 318 -20.94 2.61 1.31
C ASP A 318 -20.13 3.47 2.30
N ARG A 319 -20.68 3.61 3.51
CA ARG A 319 -20.04 4.14 4.71
C ARG A 319 -19.91 3.03 5.74
N GLU A 320 -19.20 3.26 6.85
CA GLU A 320 -18.90 2.22 7.85
C GLU A 320 -20.11 1.39 8.30
N LYS A 321 -21.30 2.00 8.40
CA LYS A 321 -22.50 1.36 8.94
C LYS A 321 -23.73 1.48 8.04
N THR A 322 -23.62 2.16 6.93
CA THR A 322 -24.75 2.45 6.05
C THR A 322 -24.39 2.25 4.61
N SER A 323 -25.31 1.70 3.84
CA SER A 323 -25.25 1.65 2.39
C SER A 323 -26.40 2.45 1.83
N MET A 324 -26.12 3.29 0.86
CA MET A 324 -27.11 4.13 0.19
C MET A 324 -26.96 3.98 -1.32
N GLN A 325 -28.03 4.17 -2.04
CA GLN A 325 -28.05 4.03 -3.50
C GLN A 325 -28.81 5.19 -4.14
N ALA A 326 -28.27 5.65 -5.25
CA ALA A 326 -28.92 6.59 -6.16
C ALA A 326 -28.94 5.99 -7.56
N LYS A 327 -30.03 6.23 -8.29
CA LYS A 327 -30.11 5.90 -9.70
C LYS A 327 -30.18 7.18 -10.51
N THR A 328 -29.33 7.30 -11.51
CA THR A 328 -29.26 8.50 -12.33
C THR A 328 -29.09 8.16 -13.80
N ARG A 329 -29.48 9.08 -14.68
CA ARG A 329 -29.23 9.02 -16.10
C ARG A 329 -28.37 10.20 -16.50
N VAL A 330 -27.34 9.95 -17.27
CA VAL A 330 -26.48 10.97 -17.86
C VAL A 330 -26.65 10.87 -19.37
N ASP A 331 -27.23 11.90 -19.97
CA ASP A 331 -27.44 11.97 -21.41
C ASP A 331 -26.17 12.48 -22.11
N GLU A 332 -26.10 12.31 -23.43
CA GLU A 332 -25.00 12.84 -24.24
C GLU A 332 -24.90 14.37 -24.10
N GLY A 333 -23.71 14.89 -23.88
CA GLY A 333 -23.46 16.30 -23.55
C GLY A 333 -23.90 16.67 -22.12
N GLY A 334 -24.47 15.73 -21.37
CA GLY A 334 -25.05 15.99 -20.06
C GLY A 334 -24.03 16.00 -18.94
N ARG A 335 -24.31 16.81 -17.91
CA ARG A 335 -23.59 16.87 -16.65
C ARG A 335 -24.58 16.74 -15.50
N VAL A 336 -24.50 15.67 -14.74
CA VAL A 336 -25.41 15.39 -13.63
C VAL A 336 -24.63 15.37 -12.32
N THR A 337 -25.08 16.16 -11.34
CA THR A 337 -24.51 16.17 -10.00
C THR A 337 -25.38 15.33 -9.08
N LEU A 338 -24.78 14.38 -8.37
CA LEU A 338 -25.39 13.67 -7.26
C LEU A 338 -25.04 14.37 -5.95
N ASP A 339 -26.07 14.67 -5.17
CA ASP A 339 -25.97 15.19 -3.80
C ASP A 339 -26.59 14.18 -2.80
N ALA A 340 -26.47 14.47 -1.50
CA ALA A 340 -26.94 13.56 -0.46
C ALA A 340 -28.44 13.27 -0.50
N LYS A 341 -29.26 14.17 -1.07
CA LYS A 341 -30.72 14.05 -1.11
C LYS A 341 -31.19 13.00 -2.12
N GLN A 342 -30.37 12.68 -3.11
CA GLN A 342 -30.68 11.71 -4.16
C GLN A 342 -30.40 10.28 -3.73
N PHE A 343 -29.69 10.08 -2.60
CA PHE A 343 -29.37 8.76 -2.08
C PHE A 343 -30.43 8.27 -1.11
N GLY A 344 -31.06 7.15 -1.45
CA GLY A 344 -31.97 6.40 -0.56
C GLY A 344 -31.18 5.34 0.23
N ALA A 345 -31.57 5.14 1.50
CA ALA A 345 -31.02 4.03 2.29
C ALA A 345 -31.38 2.69 1.65
N VAL A 346 -30.41 1.84 1.44
CA VAL A 346 -30.62 0.44 1.04
C VAL A 346 -30.37 -0.41 2.26
N ALA A 347 -31.28 -1.39 2.53
CA ALA A 347 -30.99 -2.41 3.51
C ALA A 347 -29.63 -3.02 3.13
N LEU A 348 -28.73 -3.10 4.08
CA LEU A 348 -27.54 -3.91 3.92
C LEU A 348 -28.04 -5.32 3.59
N GLU A 349 -28.12 -5.65 2.31
CA GLU A 349 -28.28 -7.04 1.94
C GLU A 349 -27.18 -7.78 2.67
N ALA A 350 -27.60 -8.73 3.51
CA ALA A 350 -26.70 -9.73 4.04
C ALA A 350 -26.11 -10.42 2.80
N THR A 351 -25.03 -9.89 2.29
CA THR A 351 -24.31 -10.45 1.16
C THR A 351 -24.02 -11.89 1.53
N HIS A 352 -24.67 -12.82 0.85
CA HIS A 352 -24.40 -14.23 1.01
C HIS A 352 -22.92 -14.44 0.69
N LYS A 353 -22.16 -14.62 1.76
CA LYS A 353 -20.72 -14.90 1.74
C LYS A 353 -20.47 -16.17 0.96
N ARG A 354 -20.18 -16.05 -0.33
CA ARG A 354 -19.39 -17.03 -1.04
C ARG A 354 -18.00 -16.41 -1.27
N GLY A 355 -17.11 -16.68 -0.33
CA GLY A 355 -15.67 -16.79 -0.54
C GLY A 355 -14.85 -15.53 -0.73
N ASP A 356 -15.37 -14.39 -1.24
CA ASP A 356 -14.59 -13.19 -1.56
C ASP A 356 -14.97 -11.91 -0.80
N ASP A 357 -16.10 -11.91 -0.10
CA ASP A 357 -16.44 -10.88 0.87
C ASP A 357 -16.04 -11.31 2.28
N MET A 358 -14.74 -11.40 2.51
CA MET A 358 -14.28 -11.13 3.86
C MET A 358 -14.47 -9.63 4.06
N PRO A 359 -15.37 -9.15 4.95
CA PRO A 359 -15.21 -7.85 5.56
C PRO A 359 -13.75 -7.83 6.01
N HIS A 360 -13.06 -6.71 5.85
CA HIS A 360 -11.71 -6.54 6.40
C HIS A 360 -11.64 -7.45 7.60
N ALA A 361 -11.01 -8.59 7.45
CA ALA A 361 -11.03 -9.57 8.48
C ALA A 361 -10.40 -8.84 9.65
N HIS A 362 -11.27 -8.37 10.56
CA HIS A 362 -10.86 -8.28 11.93
C HIS A 362 -10.35 -9.68 12.16
N TYR A 363 -9.04 -9.90 12.06
CA TYR A 363 -8.51 -11.15 12.51
C TYR A 363 -8.97 -11.21 13.95
N ALA A 364 -10.11 -11.89 14.14
CA ALA A 364 -10.49 -12.28 15.47
C ALA A 364 -9.25 -12.99 15.98
N VAL A 365 -8.54 -12.34 16.89
CA VAL A 365 -7.36 -12.89 17.55
C VAL A 365 -7.83 -14.02 18.46
N ASP A 366 -9.15 -14.20 18.54
CA ASP A 366 -9.81 -15.26 19.30
C ASP A 366 -9.31 -16.63 18.86
N GLY A 367 -8.63 -17.29 19.75
CA GLY A 367 -8.06 -18.60 19.54
C GLY A 367 -6.71 -18.59 18.78
N ARG A 368 -6.12 -17.45 18.49
CA ARG A 368 -4.74 -17.36 18.01
C ARG A 368 -3.75 -17.40 19.16
N ASN A 369 -2.69 -18.12 18.91
CA ASN A 369 -1.52 -18.19 19.77
C ASN A 369 -0.50 -17.16 19.33
N ARG A 370 0.23 -16.62 20.29
CA ARG A 370 1.33 -15.70 20.06
C ARG A 370 2.57 -16.23 20.77
N PHE A 371 3.69 -16.19 20.09
CA PHE A 371 4.99 -16.49 20.65
C PHE A 371 5.90 -15.27 20.47
N GLU A 372 6.57 -14.84 21.53
CA GLU A 372 7.46 -13.68 21.50
C GLU A 372 8.82 -14.02 22.09
N LEU A 373 9.86 -13.59 21.40
CA LEU A 373 11.20 -13.42 21.96
C LEU A 373 11.29 -11.99 22.49
N ARG A 374 11.69 -11.83 23.74
CA ARG A 374 11.84 -10.54 24.42
C ARG A 374 13.29 -10.36 24.88
N GLY A 375 13.78 -9.13 24.84
CA GLY A 375 15.09 -8.79 25.35
C GLY A 375 15.21 -7.31 25.60
N GLY A 376 16.04 -6.95 26.54
CA GLY A 376 16.16 -5.55 26.91
C GLY A 376 17.04 -5.32 28.12
N MET A 377 16.77 -4.21 28.78
CA MET A 377 17.46 -3.77 29.99
C MET A 377 16.53 -3.87 31.18
N TRP A 378 17.04 -4.36 32.27
CA TRP A 378 16.37 -4.40 33.55
C TRP A 378 17.21 -3.66 34.58
N ARG A 379 16.60 -2.73 35.29
CA ARG A 379 17.28 -1.92 36.27
C ARG A 379 16.68 -2.17 37.66
N THR A 380 17.47 -2.79 38.51
CA THR A 380 17.08 -3.03 39.90
C THR A 380 17.24 -1.77 40.75
N GLY A 381 16.22 -1.41 41.54
CA GLY A 381 16.23 -0.27 42.49
C GLY A 381 15.14 0.77 42.22
N PRO A 382 14.90 1.70 43.17
CA PRO A 382 13.77 2.62 43.16
C PRO A 382 13.90 3.81 42.19
N HIS A 383 15.02 4.01 41.52
CA HIS A 383 15.26 5.20 40.71
C HIS A 383 15.33 4.86 39.21
N VAL A 384 14.33 5.31 38.47
CA VAL A 384 14.31 5.29 37.02
C VAL A 384 15.15 6.46 36.50
N VAL A 385 16.47 6.26 36.32
CA VAL A 385 17.32 7.21 35.59
C VAL A 385 17.82 6.53 34.34
N VAL A 386 17.48 7.10 33.18
CA VAL A 386 17.99 6.64 31.88
C VAL A 386 19.49 6.95 31.81
N GLY A 387 20.31 5.91 31.97
CA GLY A 387 21.78 5.99 31.86
C GLY A 387 22.38 4.60 31.72
N ALA A 388 23.49 4.48 31.00
CA ALA A 388 24.16 3.21 30.73
C ALA A 388 24.55 2.47 32.01
N GLY A 389 24.03 1.25 32.24
CA GLY A 389 24.36 0.40 33.37
C GLY A 389 23.14 -0.36 33.91
N GLY A 390 22.38 -1.06 33.09
CA GLY A 390 21.35 -2.01 33.53
C GLY A 390 21.75 -3.43 33.17
N ASP A 391 21.27 -4.39 33.98
CA ASP A 391 21.44 -5.82 33.68
C ASP A 391 20.56 -6.18 32.48
N GLY A 392 21.08 -6.95 31.51
CA GLY A 392 20.33 -7.42 30.37
C GLY A 392 19.35 -8.53 30.76
N PHE A 393 18.22 -8.63 30.08
CA PHE A 393 17.34 -9.79 30.16
C PHE A 393 17.00 -10.35 28.80
N VAL A 394 16.72 -11.64 28.76
CA VAL A 394 16.15 -12.34 27.62
C VAL A 394 15.01 -13.21 28.11
N GLY A 395 13.93 -13.29 27.30
CA GLY A 395 12.77 -14.09 27.68
C GLY A 395 11.93 -14.53 26.51
N LEU A 396 11.13 -15.54 26.78
CA LEU A 396 10.12 -16.07 25.86
C LEU A 396 8.74 -15.80 26.49
N LEU A 397 7.80 -15.36 25.69
CA LEU A 397 6.41 -15.18 26.10
C LEU A 397 5.51 -15.92 25.12
N TYR A 398 4.65 -16.76 25.67
CA TYR A 398 3.52 -17.33 24.96
C TYR A 398 2.24 -16.64 25.40
N ALA A 399 1.38 -16.26 24.47
CA ALA A 399 0.06 -15.70 24.76
C ALA A 399 -1.03 -16.44 23.99
N HIS A 400 -2.10 -16.78 24.69
CA HIS A 400 -3.31 -17.36 24.10
C HIS A 400 -4.43 -16.33 24.18
N HIS A 401 -4.91 -15.86 23.04
CA HIS A 401 -5.98 -14.86 22.98
C HIS A 401 -7.34 -15.53 23.20
N MET A 402 -7.96 -15.21 24.30
CA MET A 402 -9.33 -15.66 24.64
C MET A 402 -10.38 -14.79 23.96
N LYS A 403 -10.08 -13.50 23.79
CA LYS A 403 -10.86 -12.48 23.08
C LYS A 403 -9.92 -11.57 22.31
N GLU A 404 -10.44 -10.76 21.40
CA GLU A 404 -9.64 -9.80 20.64
C GLU A 404 -8.78 -8.88 21.50
N ASN A 405 -9.29 -8.53 22.69
CA ASN A 405 -8.66 -7.59 23.61
C ASN A 405 -8.05 -8.26 24.84
N LEU A 406 -8.13 -9.58 25.01
CA LEU A 406 -7.67 -10.26 26.21
C LEU A 406 -6.94 -11.56 25.88
N ALA A 407 -5.74 -11.72 26.39
CA ALA A 407 -4.96 -12.94 26.30
C ALA A 407 -4.44 -13.39 27.67
N ILE A 408 -4.37 -14.71 27.85
CA ILE A 408 -3.59 -15.31 28.94
C ILE A 408 -2.16 -15.44 28.47
N THR A 409 -1.20 -15.08 29.33
CA THR A 409 0.23 -15.13 29.02
C THR A 409 0.96 -16.09 29.95
N PHE A 410 1.93 -16.78 29.38
CA PHE A 410 2.91 -17.57 30.09
C PHE A 410 4.30 -17.13 29.61
N ALA A 411 5.20 -16.80 30.53
CA ALA A 411 6.52 -16.33 30.17
C ALA A 411 7.62 -17.04 30.97
N ILE A 412 8.80 -17.05 30.39
CA ILE A 412 10.05 -17.38 31.08
C ILE A 412 11.07 -16.30 30.73
N SER A 413 11.68 -15.70 31.72
CA SER A 413 12.68 -14.64 31.52
C SER A 413 13.88 -14.91 32.40
N ALA A 414 15.06 -14.85 31.80
CA ALA A 414 16.33 -14.94 32.51
C ALA A 414 17.01 -13.58 32.52
N PHE A 415 17.53 -13.22 33.64
CA PHE A 415 18.38 -12.04 33.80
C PHE A 415 19.82 -12.51 33.71
N ALA A 416 20.65 -11.76 32.96
CA ALA A 416 22.08 -11.90 33.11
C ALA A 416 22.42 -11.51 34.55
N GLY A 417 22.66 -12.54 35.34
CA GLY A 417 22.99 -12.37 36.73
C GLY A 417 24.36 -11.74 36.92
N GLU A 418 24.72 -11.55 38.15
CA GLU A 418 26.03 -11.04 38.53
C GLU A 418 27.09 -12.08 38.18
N ALA A 419 28.09 -11.72 37.38
CA ALA A 419 29.27 -12.56 37.09
C ALA A 419 30.54 -11.78 37.42
N GLY A 420 31.45 -12.41 38.15
CA GLY A 420 32.69 -11.78 38.61
C GLY A 420 32.55 -11.14 39.99
N VAL A 421 33.00 -9.89 40.13
CA VAL A 421 32.91 -9.15 41.39
C VAL A 421 31.89 -8.03 41.24
N SER A 422 30.78 -8.13 41.97
CA SER A 422 29.73 -7.10 42.01
C SER A 422 29.63 -6.49 43.39
N THR A 423 29.24 -5.18 43.48
CA THR A 423 29.13 -4.45 44.72
C THR A 423 27.72 -3.87 44.88
N SER A 424 27.09 -4.16 46.01
CA SER A 424 25.79 -3.62 46.39
C SER A 424 25.86 -2.83 47.72
N PRO A 425 24.78 -2.17 48.12
CA PRO A 425 24.70 -1.56 49.46
C PRO A 425 24.93 -2.54 50.62
N GLN A 426 24.57 -3.82 50.41
CA GLN A 426 24.71 -4.88 51.40
C GLN A 426 26.12 -5.47 51.52
N GLY A 427 26.90 -5.43 50.43
CA GLY A 427 28.23 -5.99 50.45
C GLY A 427 28.82 -6.20 49.05
N GLN A 428 29.88 -6.97 48.97
CA GLN A 428 30.55 -7.34 47.74
C GLN A 428 30.39 -8.83 47.50
N PHE A 429 29.91 -9.23 46.31
CA PHE A 429 29.78 -10.59 45.89
C PHE A 429 30.85 -10.90 44.83
N ALA A 430 31.52 -12.03 44.95
CA ALA A 430 32.45 -12.56 43.95
C ALA A 430 32.03 -13.97 43.58
N GLY A 431 31.49 -14.13 42.36
CA GLY A 431 30.96 -15.42 41.91
C GLY A 431 30.04 -15.28 40.67
N ALA A 432 29.09 -16.17 40.53
CA ALA A 432 28.06 -16.14 39.52
C ALA A 432 26.67 -16.27 40.19
N ALA A 433 25.72 -15.51 39.72
CA ALA A 433 24.33 -15.57 40.12
C ALA A 433 23.39 -15.34 38.93
N ASP A 434 22.39 -16.20 38.79
CA ASP A 434 21.38 -16.14 37.76
C ASP A 434 19.98 -16.06 38.38
N VAL A 435 19.08 -15.34 37.77
CA VAL A 435 17.70 -15.22 38.21
C VAL A 435 16.77 -15.52 37.03
N VAL A 436 15.85 -16.45 37.25
CA VAL A 436 14.84 -16.86 36.27
C VAL A 436 13.45 -16.60 36.82
N SER A 437 12.61 -15.93 36.05
CA SER A 437 11.19 -15.68 36.37
C SER A 437 10.29 -16.52 35.45
N VAL A 438 9.25 -17.15 36.02
CA VAL A 438 8.29 -17.99 35.30
C VAL A 438 6.86 -17.53 35.62
N PRO A 439 6.45 -16.34 35.16
CA PRO A 439 5.15 -15.79 35.49
C PRO A 439 4.05 -16.24 34.53
N VAL A 440 2.83 -16.29 35.06
CA VAL A 440 1.56 -16.39 34.32
C VAL A 440 0.77 -15.10 34.53
N GLY A 441 0.02 -14.67 33.51
CA GLY A 441 -0.71 -13.42 33.64
C GLY A 441 -1.71 -13.15 32.53
N VAL A 442 -2.08 -11.91 32.46
CA VAL A 442 -3.04 -11.42 31.47
C VAL A 442 -2.45 -10.24 30.70
N ARG A 443 -2.76 -10.21 29.43
CA ARG A 443 -2.46 -9.10 28.53
C ARG A 443 -3.77 -8.55 28.00
N TRP A 444 -3.94 -7.25 28.13
CA TRP A 444 -5.12 -6.53 27.69
C TRP A 444 -4.76 -5.45 26.68
N ASN A 445 -5.48 -5.43 25.55
CA ASN A 445 -5.36 -4.43 24.51
C ASN A 445 -6.58 -3.51 24.57
N PRO A 446 -6.45 -2.25 25.05
CA PRO A 446 -7.59 -1.37 25.34
C PRO A 446 -8.35 -0.91 24.10
N PHE A 447 -7.72 -0.93 22.93
CA PHE A 447 -8.32 -0.46 21.69
C PHE A 447 -8.55 -1.61 20.72
N GLN A 448 -9.78 -1.77 20.26
CA GLN A 448 -10.13 -2.61 19.14
C GLN A 448 -9.66 -1.94 17.84
N SER A 449 -8.39 -2.00 17.53
CA SER A 449 -7.87 -1.52 16.25
C SER A 449 -7.81 -2.66 15.25
N LYS A 450 -8.21 -2.36 14.00
CA LYS A 450 -8.10 -3.29 12.87
C LYS A 450 -6.68 -3.86 12.79
N VAL A 451 -6.54 -5.18 12.69
CA VAL A 451 -5.25 -5.84 12.56
C VAL A 451 -4.92 -5.92 11.07
N GLY A 452 -3.96 -5.10 10.64
CA GLY A 452 -3.37 -5.18 9.31
C GLY A 452 -1.87 -4.93 9.41
N ALA A 453 -1.10 -5.17 8.38
CA ALA A 453 0.27 -4.69 8.31
C ALA A 453 0.27 -3.17 8.53
N GLY A 454 1.14 -2.69 9.44
CA GLY A 454 1.17 -1.29 9.88
C GLY A 454 0.27 -0.95 11.07
N ALA A 455 -0.51 -1.89 11.62
CA ALA A 455 -1.32 -1.60 12.80
C ALA A 455 -0.45 -1.43 14.05
N ILE A 456 -0.76 -0.41 14.82
CA ILE A 456 -0.12 -0.10 16.10
C ILE A 456 -1.10 -0.48 17.21
N LYS A 457 -0.70 -1.40 18.11
CA LYS A 457 -1.55 -1.89 19.20
C LYS A 457 -0.90 -1.67 20.56
N PRO A 458 -1.34 -0.70 21.34
CA PRO A 458 -0.94 -0.59 22.72
C PRO A 458 -1.56 -1.72 23.55
N TYR A 459 -0.84 -2.13 24.60
CA TYR A 459 -1.29 -3.14 25.54
C TYR A 459 -0.83 -2.87 26.96
N ALA A 460 -1.56 -3.42 27.92
CA ALA A 460 -1.14 -3.56 29.30
C ALA A 460 -0.93 -5.04 29.64
N ILE A 461 -0.02 -5.33 30.54
CA ILE A 461 0.28 -6.68 31.01
C ILE A 461 0.40 -6.69 32.54
N LEU A 462 -0.18 -7.73 33.14
CA LEU A 462 -0.03 -8.04 34.56
C LEU A 462 0.28 -9.52 34.71
N THR A 463 1.38 -9.83 35.38
CA THR A 463 1.81 -11.22 35.58
C THR A 463 2.24 -11.47 37.02
N ALA A 464 2.18 -12.73 37.45
CA ALA A 464 2.70 -13.20 38.73
C ALA A 464 3.18 -14.65 38.60
N GLY A 465 4.19 -15.00 39.38
CA GLY A 465 4.73 -16.38 39.38
C GLY A 465 6.00 -16.53 40.22
N PRO A 466 6.60 -17.72 40.19
CA PRO A 466 7.84 -17.97 40.90
C PRO A 466 9.03 -17.25 40.24
N ILE A 467 9.95 -16.82 41.09
CA ILE A 467 11.27 -16.31 40.73
C ILE A 467 12.30 -17.20 41.40
N ILE A 468 13.17 -17.76 40.61
CA ILE A 468 14.21 -18.72 41.05
C ILE A 468 15.55 -18.02 40.89
N GLY A 469 16.28 -17.89 41.95
CA GLY A 469 17.64 -17.36 41.96
C GLY A 469 18.63 -18.47 42.31
N SER A 470 19.72 -18.58 41.54
CA SER A 470 20.83 -19.49 41.83
C SER A 470 22.11 -18.70 41.95
N SER A 471 22.88 -18.96 42.97
CA SER A 471 24.17 -18.32 43.11
C SER A 471 25.26 -19.25 43.65
N ALA A 472 26.50 -19.03 43.20
CA ALA A 472 27.69 -19.71 43.65
C ALA A 472 28.84 -18.70 43.76
N GLY A 473 29.37 -18.50 44.99
CA GLY A 473 30.43 -17.53 45.18
C GLY A 473 30.72 -17.22 46.63
N THR A 474 31.42 -16.11 46.87
CA THR A 474 31.71 -15.57 48.21
C THR A 474 31.04 -14.23 48.35
N PHE A 475 30.38 -13.96 49.50
CA PHE A 475 29.78 -12.69 49.83
C PHE A 475 30.51 -12.05 51.01
N ASN A 476 31.04 -10.86 50.80
CA ASN A 476 31.66 -10.03 51.82
C ASN A 476 30.67 -8.97 52.28
N SER A 477 29.99 -9.21 53.39
CA SER A 477 29.11 -8.22 54.02
C SER A 477 29.92 -7.07 54.60
N LYS A 478 29.40 -5.84 54.51
CA LYS A 478 29.99 -4.66 55.14
C LYS A 478 29.94 -4.68 56.65
N SER A 479 29.21 -5.61 57.26
CA SER A 479 28.94 -5.67 58.71
C SER A 479 29.37 -6.96 59.39
N SER A 480 29.93 -7.93 58.69
CA SER A 480 30.31 -9.23 59.25
C SER A 480 31.48 -9.88 58.53
N THR A 481 32.04 -10.95 59.10
CA THR A 481 33.08 -11.81 58.52
C THR A 481 32.62 -12.33 57.15
N PRO A 482 33.53 -12.44 56.16
CA PRO A 482 33.18 -12.99 54.85
C PRO A 482 32.58 -14.39 55.00
N SER A 483 31.38 -14.62 54.46
CA SER A 483 30.76 -15.93 54.40
C SER A 483 31.00 -16.53 53.03
N VAL A 484 31.53 -17.76 52.99
CA VAL A 484 31.57 -18.57 51.77
C VAL A 484 30.16 -19.08 51.54
N ILE A 485 29.54 -18.56 50.53
CA ILE A 485 28.24 -19.06 50.04
C ILE A 485 28.56 -20.17 49.06
N GLY A 486 28.32 -21.42 49.44
CA GLY A 486 28.29 -22.53 48.49
C GLY A 486 27.19 -22.31 47.44
N ALA A 487 27.16 -23.13 46.40
CA ALA A 487 26.04 -23.08 45.46
C ALA A 487 24.73 -23.31 46.19
N HIS A 488 23.80 -22.36 46.08
CA HIS A 488 22.45 -22.45 46.65
C HIS A 488 21.41 -21.84 45.71
N ASP A 489 20.21 -22.37 45.81
CA ASP A 489 19.06 -21.91 45.08
C ASP A 489 18.02 -21.30 46.04
N GLU A 490 17.43 -20.20 45.66
CA GLU A 490 16.38 -19.52 46.40
C GLU A 490 15.13 -19.41 45.51
N VAL A 491 13.96 -19.57 46.07
CA VAL A 491 12.70 -19.44 45.38
C VAL A 491 11.85 -18.35 46.06
N SER A 492 11.34 -17.44 45.27
CA SER A 492 10.46 -16.39 45.72
C SER A 492 9.29 -16.20 44.80
N ALA A 493 8.40 -15.28 45.10
CA ALA A 493 7.28 -14.88 44.29
C ALA A 493 7.47 -13.47 43.76
N GLY A 494 7.03 -13.24 42.51
CA GLY A 494 7.07 -11.93 41.92
C GLY A 494 6.20 -11.85 40.67
N GLY A 495 6.35 -10.77 39.95
CA GLY A 495 5.58 -10.56 38.72
C GLY A 495 5.93 -9.23 38.05
N GLN A 496 5.18 -8.90 37.03
CA GLN A 496 5.35 -7.69 36.23
C GLN A 496 4.04 -6.94 36.11
N VAL A 497 4.09 -5.63 36.28
CA VAL A 497 3.06 -4.70 35.80
C VAL A 497 3.69 -3.80 34.75
N GLY A 498 3.06 -3.72 33.57
CA GLY A 498 3.65 -2.97 32.48
C GLY A 498 2.73 -2.86 31.28
N GLY A 499 3.32 -2.47 30.18
CA GLY A 499 2.65 -2.37 28.92
C GLY A 499 3.63 -2.12 27.78
N GLY A 500 3.08 -1.89 26.61
CA GLY A 500 3.89 -1.65 25.44
C GLY A 500 3.05 -1.33 24.22
N VAL A 501 3.73 -1.31 23.09
CA VAL A 501 3.12 -1.07 21.80
C VAL A 501 3.62 -2.11 20.81
N ASP A 502 2.68 -2.80 20.18
CA ASP A 502 2.95 -3.75 19.11
C ASP A 502 2.83 -3.09 17.75
N PHE A 503 3.81 -3.33 16.90
CA PHE A 503 3.81 -2.95 15.49
C PHE A 503 3.64 -4.22 14.66
N HIS A 504 2.48 -4.37 14.01
CA HIS A 504 2.21 -5.49 13.13
C HIS A 504 2.85 -5.23 11.77
N VAL A 505 3.99 -5.85 11.50
CA VAL A 505 4.74 -5.69 10.24
C VAL A 505 4.16 -6.58 9.14
N ALA A 506 3.62 -7.73 9.53
CA ALA A 506 2.92 -8.67 8.65
C ALA A 506 1.78 -9.36 9.42
N ARG A 507 0.98 -10.16 8.73
CA ARG A 507 -0.15 -10.90 9.34
C ARG A 507 0.23 -11.74 10.56
N SER A 508 1.43 -12.28 10.55
CA SER A 508 1.94 -13.18 11.60
C SER A 508 3.16 -12.65 12.32
N VAL A 509 3.70 -11.47 11.94
CA VAL A 509 4.95 -10.92 12.47
C VAL A 509 4.69 -9.62 13.21
N ILE A 510 5.21 -9.55 14.43
CA ILE A 510 5.03 -8.42 15.34
C ILE A 510 6.39 -8.00 15.88
N PHE A 511 6.65 -6.70 15.89
CA PHE A 511 7.69 -6.08 16.71
C PHE A 511 7.02 -5.31 17.83
N GLY A 512 7.62 -5.30 19.02
CA GLY A 512 7.09 -4.60 20.17
C GLY A 512 8.14 -3.78 20.91
N LEU A 513 7.66 -2.68 21.48
CA LEU A 513 8.35 -1.94 22.52
C LEU A 513 7.60 -2.20 23.82
N ASN A 514 8.31 -2.55 24.88
CA ASN A 514 7.70 -2.81 26.18
C ASN A 514 8.43 -2.08 27.30
N ALA A 515 7.67 -1.68 28.31
CA ALA A 515 8.17 -1.07 29.53
C ALA A 515 7.33 -1.57 30.71
N GLY A 516 7.94 -1.78 31.84
CA GLY A 516 7.25 -2.26 33.01
C GLY A 516 8.06 -2.15 34.28
N TYR A 517 7.44 -2.59 35.35
CA TYR A 517 8.08 -2.72 36.65
C TYR A 517 7.90 -4.16 37.14
N ASN A 518 9.02 -4.83 37.38
CA ASN A 518 9.07 -6.16 37.95
C ASN A 518 9.11 -6.03 39.49
N TRP A 519 8.13 -6.60 40.14
CA TRP A 519 8.06 -6.67 41.58
C TRP A 519 8.37 -8.08 42.08
N MET A 520 8.94 -8.22 43.25
CA MET A 520 9.14 -9.52 43.89
C MET A 520 9.18 -9.40 45.41
N VAL A 521 8.85 -10.48 46.07
CA VAL A 521 9.18 -10.70 47.47
C VAL A 521 10.69 -10.92 47.56
N PRO A 522 11.43 -10.24 48.45
CA PRO A 522 12.86 -10.49 48.59
C PRO A 522 13.18 -11.96 48.89
N PHE A 523 14.27 -12.47 48.35
CA PHE A 523 14.81 -13.76 48.75
C PHE A 523 15.17 -13.79 50.23
N GLU A 524 15.09 -14.94 50.87
CA GLU A 524 15.46 -15.07 52.29
C GLU A 524 16.97 -14.86 52.47
N HIS A 525 17.77 -15.44 51.55
CA HIS A 525 19.21 -15.23 51.45
C HIS A 525 19.58 -14.47 50.17
N ALA A 526 20.73 -13.82 50.19
CA ALA A 526 21.18 -13.09 49.01
C ALA A 526 21.51 -14.01 47.85
N VAL A 527 20.95 -13.78 46.71
CA VAL A 527 21.34 -14.37 45.42
C VAL A 527 22.27 -13.39 44.73
N GLY A 528 23.53 -13.75 44.52
CA GLY A 528 24.56 -12.78 44.19
C GLY A 528 24.77 -11.74 45.29
N SER A 529 24.77 -10.45 44.98
CA SER A 529 24.95 -9.38 45.94
C SER A 529 23.63 -8.85 46.52
N ARG A 530 22.47 -9.41 46.19
CA ARG A 530 21.14 -8.81 46.43
C ARG A 530 20.11 -9.82 46.89
N THR A 531 19.21 -9.39 47.76
CA THR A 531 18.01 -10.18 48.10
C THR A 531 16.80 -9.85 47.22
N SER A 532 16.86 -8.79 46.43
CA SER A 532 15.75 -8.40 45.57
C SER A 532 16.25 -7.89 44.22
N TYR A 533 15.59 -8.35 43.18
CA TYR A 533 15.77 -7.96 41.77
C TYR A 533 14.55 -7.19 41.25
N ALA A 534 13.73 -6.63 42.11
CA ALA A 534 12.64 -5.74 41.73
C ALA A 534 13.19 -4.51 41.01
N GLY A 535 12.54 -4.07 39.93
CA GLY A 535 13.01 -2.91 39.18
C GLY A 535 12.31 -2.65 37.88
N ALA A 536 12.71 -1.56 37.20
CA ALA A 536 12.16 -1.16 35.92
C ALA A 536 12.74 -1.96 34.76
N GLU A 537 11.89 -2.30 33.81
CA GLU A 537 12.22 -3.01 32.58
C GLU A 537 11.90 -2.17 31.36
N LEU A 538 12.81 -2.14 30.40
CA LEU A 538 12.59 -1.58 29.08
C LEU A 538 13.13 -2.57 28.04
N GLY A 539 12.28 -2.96 27.07
CA GLY A 539 12.66 -4.00 26.14
C GLY A 539 12.04 -3.89 24.76
N LEU A 540 12.58 -4.72 23.89
CA LEU A 540 12.08 -5.00 22.56
C LEU A 540 11.51 -6.41 22.53
N SER A 541 10.53 -6.64 21.66
CA SER A 541 10.03 -7.98 21.39
C SER A 541 9.88 -8.21 19.90
N PHE A 542 10.08 -9.48 19.53
CA PHE A 542 9.80 -10.00 18.19
C PHE A 542 8.90 -11.21 18.33
N GLY A 543 7.76 -11.20 17.65
CA GLY A 543 6.75 -12.22 17.87
C GLY A 543 6.08 -12.73 16.60
N PHE A 544 5.52 -13.94 16.71
CA PHE A 544 4.74 -14.60 15.68
C PHE A 544 3.35 -14.94 16.20
N LEU A 545 2.34 -14.68 15.37
CA LEU A 545 0.97 -15.13 15.57
C LEU A 545 0.76 -16.42 14.78
N PHE A 546 0.12 -17.43 15.39
CA PHE A 546 -0.19 -18.70 14.76
C PHE A 546 -1.51 -19.31 15.29
N GLY A 547 -2.06 -20.30 14.57
CA GLY A 547 -3.32 -20.92 14.89
C GLY A 547 -4.48 -20.32 14.10
N LYS A 548 -5.57 -21.11 13.94
CA LYS A 548 -6.79 -20.66 13.29
C LYS A 548 -7.59 -19.82 14.27
N GLY A 549 -7.92 -18.58 13.90
CA GLY A 549 -9.00 -17.81 14.55
C GLY A 549 -10.33 -18.52 14.30
N ARG A 550 -11.24 -18.42 15.25
CA ARG A 550 -12.62 -18.90 15.08
C ARG A 550 -13.39 -18.02 14.12
#